data_4902d803e4e7ae075ea136ce0a6a1e20
#
_entry.id   4902d803e4e7ae075ea136ce0a6a1e20
#
_cell.length_a   1.000
_cell.length_b   1.000
_cell.length_c   1.000
_cell.angle_alpha   90.00
_cell.angle_beta   90.00
_cell.angle_gamma   90.00
#
_symmetry.space_group_name_H-M   'P 1'
#
loop_
_entity.id
_entity.type
_entity.pdbx_description
1 polymer ?
#
loop_
_entity_poly.entity_id
_entity_poly.type
_entity_poly.pdbx_seq_one_letter_code
_entity_poly.pdbx_strand_id
1 'polypeptide(L)'
;MDYKIGIYEKAMISGQSWEAMLSQAKAAGFDYMEVSVDETDDRLARLDYTPAQRAEVRRAMENAGLPIRSMCLSGHRKFPLGSRDAETRRRSLEIMDKALELSCELGVRIIQLAGYDVYYEEGGADTRAWFSENLQKCAEMAAKYGVVLGFETMETEFMDTVGKAMEYVRAVDSPYLQVYPDLGNLTNAAVKYGHDVLDDIRAGQGHLVAMHLKETVPGVYRDMMFGEGHVAFAPAIAQALKMGVRMFVTECWYAPSLDIAQVRRFADAKFIEAEAVKNA
;
A
#
# COMPACT_ATOMS: atom_id res chain seq x y z
N MET A 1 4.29 -16.69 -15.58
CA MET A 1 3.30 -16.16 -14.63
C MET A 1 3.18 -14.65 -14.84
N ASP A 2 1.98 -14.13 -14.87
CA ASP A 2 1.73 -12.72 -15.22
C ASP A 2 1.41 -11.88 -13.97
N TYR A 3 2.25 -12.00 -12.92
CA TYR A 3 2.17 -11.17 -11.71
C TYR A 3 3.55 -10.77 -11.22
N LYS A 4 3.61 -9.79 -10.33
CA LYS A 4 4.83 -9.25 -9.72
C LYS A 4 4.70 -9.22 -8.21
N ILE A 5 5.74 -9.64 -7.51
CA ILE A 5 5.83 -9.63 -6.06
C ILE A 5 6.88 -8.61 -5.65
N GLY A 6 6.43 -7.55 -4.98
CA GLY A 6 7.27 -6.52 -4.41
C GLY A 6 7.55 -6.76 -2.93
N ILE A 7 8.48 -5.96 -2.40
CA ILE A 7 8.77 -5.88 -0.98
C ILE A 7 8.56 -4.45 -0.49
N TYR A 8 7.96 -4.33 0.69
CA TYR A 8 7.82 -3.04 1.37
C TYR A 8 9.18 -2.56 1.90
N GLU A 9 9.53 -1.31 1.62
CA GLU A 9 10.82 -0.74 2.01
C GLU A 9 11.16 -0.89 3.50
N LYS A 10 10.15 -0.87 4.39
CA LYS A 10 10.38 -0.99 5.84
C LYS A 10 10.86 -2.37 6.28
N ALA A 11 10.86 -3.37 5.39
CA ALA A 11 11.54 -4.65 5.62
C ALA A 11 13.07 -4.51 5.53
N MET A 12 13.60 -3.41 5.00
CA MET A 12 15.03 -3.16 4.86
C MET A 12 15.57 -2.45 6.08
N ILE A 13 16.89 -2.58 6.31
CA ILE A 13 17.59 -1.85 7.38
C ILE A 13 17.50 -0.35 7.10
N SER A 14 17.08 0.42 8.09
CA SER A 14 16.99 1.87 7.97
C SER A 14 18.38 2.51 7.81
N GLY A 15 18.48 3.58 7.02
CA GLY A 15 19.71 4.33 6.80
C GLY A 15 20.67 3.74 5.76
N GLN A 16 20.31 2.66 5.10
CA GLN A 16 21.07 2.16 3.94
C GLN A 16 20.89 3.07 2.72
N SER A 17 21.85 3.02 1.78
CA SER A 17 21.70 3.65 0.48
C SER A 17 20.61 2.97 -0.36
N TRP A 18 20.02 3.70 -1.31
CA TRP A 18 19.04 3.15 -2.26
C TRP A 18 19.59 1.94 -3.01
N GLU A 19 20.86 2.02 -3.48
CA GLU A 19 21.49 0.93 -4.22
C GLU A 19 21.64 -0.34 -3.36
N ALA A 20 22.02 -0.20 -2.09
CA ALA A 20 22.13 -1.34 -1.18
C ALA A 20 20.78 -2.01 -0.92
N MET A 21 19.72 -1.23 -0.62
CA MET A 21 18.38 -1.77 -0.39
C MET A 21 17.82 -2.48 -1.62
N LEU A 22 17.92 -1.83 -2.79
CA LEU A 22 17.39 -2.38 -4.04
C LEU A 22 18.15 -3.63 -4.49
N SER A 23 19.50 -3.64 -4.32
CA SER A 23 20.33 -4.82 -4.64
C SER A 23 20.01 -6.00 -3.72
N GLN A 24 19.79 -5.78 -2.43
CA GLN A 24 19.37 -6.84 -1.51
C GLN A 24 18.00 -7.41 -1.87
N ALA A 25 17.01 -6.55 -2.16
CA ALA A 25 15.68 -6.98 -2.58
C ALA A 25 15.74 -7.75 -3.91
N LYS A 26 16.57 -7.32 -4.86
CA LYS A 26 16.82 -8.03 -6.12
C LYS A 26 17.44 -9.41 -5.90
N ALA A 27 18.47 -9.48 -5.05
CA ALA A 27 19.12 -10.75 -4.71
C ALA A 27 18.18 -11.74 -4.01
N ALA A 28 17.22 -11.24 -3.21
CA ALA A 28 16.17 -12.03 -2.60
C ALA A 28 15.09 -12.51 -3.60
N GLY A 29 15.10 -12.03 -4.85
CA GLY A 29 14.21 -12.46 -5.91
C GLY A 29 12.95 -11.61 -6.09
N PHE A 30 12.83 -10.46 -5.44
CA PHE A 30 11.68 -9.56 -5.62
C PHE A 30 11.69 -8.90 -7.01
N ASP A 31 10.51 -8.58 -7.50
CA ASP A 31 10.30 -7.96 -8.82
C ASP A 31 10.37 -6.44 -8.77
N TYR A 32 10.09 -5.84 -7.60
CA TYR A 32 10.09 -4.40 -7.35
C TYR A 32 10.12 -4.08 -5.86
N MET A 33 10.34 -2.81 -5.54
CA MET A 33 10.19 -2.28 -4.18
C MET A 33 9.01 -1.31 -4.13
N GLU A 34 8.30 -1.32 -3.00
CA GLU A 34 7.37 -0.28 -2.61
C GLU A 34 8.05 0.68 -1.65
N VAL A 35 8.17 1.94 -2.05
CA VAL A 35 8.79 2.98 -1.23
C VAL A 35 7.82 3.49 -0.16
N SER A 36 8.34 3.83 1.01
CA SER A 36 7.55 4.41 2.11
C SER A 36 7.79 5.92 2.24
N VAL A 37 6.71 6.68 2.25
CA VAL A 37 6.67 8.08 2.69
C VAL A 37 5.72 8.15 3.88
N ASP A 38 6.27 7.93 5.08
CA ASP A 38 5.51 7.96 6.33
C ASP A 38 5.60 9.32 7.03
N GLU A 39 5.04 9.39 8.23
CA GLU A 39 4.91 10.60 9.03
C GLU A 39 6.22 11.10 9.67
N THR A 40 7.32 10.36 9.55
CA THR A 40 8.63 10.80 10.06
C THR A 40 9.22 11.90 9.20
N ASP A 41 9.95 12.81 9.82
CA ASP A 41 10.52 13.95 9.10
C ASP A 41 11.49 13.49 7.99
N ASP A 42 12.30 12.45 8.22
CA ASP A 42 13.21 11.87 7.23
C ASP A 42 12.48 11.31 6.00
N ARG A 43 11.33 10.66 6.20
CA ARG A 43 10.54 10.11 5.10
C ARG A 43 9.75 11.18 4.37
N LEU A 44 9.20 12.15 5.10
CA LEU A 44 8.52 13.31 4.49
C LEU A 44 9.51 14.19 3.70
N ALA A 45 10.77 14.31 4.13
CA ALA A 45 11.79 15.06 3.40
C ALA A 45 12.08 14.50 1.99
N ARG A 46 11.73 13.26 1.71
CA ARG A 46 11.84 12.66 0.36
C ARG A 46 10.97 13.38 -0.67
N LEU A 47 9.85 13.95 -0.24
CA LEU A 47 8.99 14.75 -1.10
C LEU A 47 9.66 16.03 -1.62
N ASP A 48 10.70 16.48 -0.92
CA ASP A 48 11.49 17.66 -1.26
C ASP A 48 12.85 17.31 -1.89
N TYR A 49 13.02 16.08 -2.37
CA TYR A 49 14.23 15.66 -3.06
C TYR A 49 14.55 16.56 -4.25
N THR A 50 15.77 17.05 -4.28
CA THR A 50 16.32 17.79 -5.41
C THR A 50 16.38 16.92 -6.67
N PRO A 51 16.47 17.51 -7.86
CA PRO A 51 16.67 16.75 -9.10
C PRO A 51 17.89 15.81 -9.05
N ALA A 52 18.95 16.19 -8.35
CA ALA A 52 20.15 15.35 -8.17
C ALA A 52 19.86 14.12 -7.32
N GLN A 53 19.13 14.27 -6.20
CA GLN A 53 18.72 13.15 -5.33
C GLN A 53 17.74 12.21 -6.05
N ARG A 54 16.76 12.75 -6.77
CA ARG A 54 15.85 11.94 -7.62
C ARG A 54 16.61 11.16 -8.70
N ALA A 55 17.63 11.78 -9.32
CA ALA A 55 18.50 11.10 -10.28
C ALA A 55 19.37 10.01 -9.62
N GLU A 56 19.79 10.18 -8.37
CA GLU A 56 20.49 9.15 -7.59
C GLU A 56 19.59 7.92 -7.38
N VAL A 57 18.34 8.12 -6.97
CA VAL A 57 17.38 7.00 -6.82
C VAL A 57 17.19 6.25 -8.14
N ARG A 58 17.02 6.98 -9.26
CA ARG A 58 16.88 6.33 -10.59
C ARG A 58 18.12 5.52 -10.96
N ARG A 59 19.33 6.06 -10.76
CA ARG A 59 20.58 5.30 -11.00
C ARG A 59 20.67 4.06 -10.11
N ALA A 60 20.26 4.15 -8.85
CA ALA A 60 20.23 3.00 -7.95
C ALA A 60 19.27 1.90 -8.46
N MET A 61 18.08 2.28 -8.97
CA MET A 61 17.17 1.32 -9.62
C MET A 61 17.78 0.66 -10.85
N GLU A 62 18.47 1.41 -11.69
CA GLU A 62 19.14 0.92 -12.90
C GLU A 62 20.30 -0.03 -12.52
N ASN A 63 21.17 0.37 -11.61
CA ASN A 63 22.32 -0.43 -11.15
C ASN A 63 21.87 -1.75 -10.51
N ALA A 64 20.87 -1.71 -9.65
CA ALA A 64 20.31 -2.90 -9.00
C ALA A 64 19.47 -3.77 -9.94
N GLY A 65 18.97 -3.22 -11.05
CA GLY A 65 18.00 -3.89 -11.93
C GLY A 65 16.67 -4.17 -11.20
N LEU A 66 16.29 -3.31 -10.26
CA LEU A 66 15.05 -3.41 -9.50
C LEU A 66 14.30 -2.08 -9.48
N PRO A 67 13.12 -1.97 -10.09
CA PRO A 67 12.35 -0.73 -10.09
C PRO A 67 11.63 -0.51 -8.76
N ILE A 68 11.34 0.76 -8.43
CA ILE A 68 10.30 1.16 -7.48
C ILE A 68 9.01 1.32 -8.29
N ARG A 69 7.91 0.64 -7.91
CA ARG A 69 6.66 0.65 -8.69
C ARG A 69 5.45 1.20 -7.95
N SER A 70 5.47 1.16 -6.63
CA SER A 70 4.42 1.72 -5.77
C SER A 70 5.03 2.52 -4.63
N MET A 71 4.21 3.39 -4.04
CA MET A 71 4.54 4.22 -2.89
C MET A 71 3.46 4.05 -1.83
N CYS A 72 3.84 3.71 -0.61
CA CYS A 72 2.96 3.77 0.56
C CYS A 72 3.06 5.17 1.16
N LEU A 73 1.98 5.97 1.01
CA LEU A 73 1.91 7.35 1.50
C LEU A 73 1.19 7.40 2.85
N SER A 74 1.84 6.95 3.91
CA SER A 74 1.29 7.00 5.28
C SER A 74 1.63 8.29 6.05
N GLY A 75 2.25 9.27 5.40
CA GLY A 75 2.44 10.63 5.94
C GLY A 75 1.13 11.33 6.28
N HIS A 76 0.02 10.94 5.65
CA HIS A 76 -1.33 11.38 5.95
C HIS A 76 -1.83 10.91 7.33
N ARG A 77 -1.12 10.06 8.05
CA ARG A 77 -1.41 9.74 9.45
C ARG A 77 -1.22 10.97 10.34
N LYS A 78 -0.11 11.72 10.16
CA LYS A 78 0.18 12.98 10.86
C LYS A 78 -0.58 14.17 10.27
N PHE A 79 -0.82 14.17 8.97
CA PHE A 79 -1.49 15.24 8.24
C PHE A 79 -2.70 14.69 7.48
N PRO A 80 -3.79 14.32 8.19
CA PRO A 80 -4.92 13.67 7.54
C PRO A 80 -5.76 14.64 6.70
N LEU A 81 -6.32 14.11 5.60
CA LEU A 81 -7.18 14.84 4.67
C LEU A 81 -8.46 15.37 5.34
N GLY A 82 -8.92 14.72 6.41
CA GLY A 82 -10.13 15.08 7.15
C GLY A 82 -9.89 15.83 8.45
N SER A 83 -8.67 16.24 8.78
CA SER A 83 -8.38 16.94 10.04
C SER A 83 -9.28 18.16 10.27
N ARG A 84 -9.65 18.42 11.53
CA ARG A 84 -10.35 19.64 11.91
C ARG A 84 -9.52 20.90 11.73
N ASP A 85 -8.18 20.78 11.81
CA ASP A 85 -7.27 21.89 11.53
C ASP A 85 -7.12 22.14 10.02
N ALA A 86 -7.46 23.35 9.58
CA ALA A 86 -7.41 23.73 8.17
C ALA A 86 -5.98 23.75 7.61
N GLU A 87 -4.98 24.09 8.44
CA GLU A 87 -3.58 24.10 8.03
C GLU A 87 -3.06 22.66 7.81
N THR A 88 -3.45 21.73 8.66
CA THR A 88 -3.18 20.30 8.48
C THR A 88 -3.81 19.78 7.18
N ARG A 89 -5.06 20.13 6.86
CA ARG A 89 -5.67 19.77 5.58
C ARG A 89 -4.96 20.39 4.38
N ARG A 90 -4.51 21.63 4.48
CA ARG A 90 -3.70 22.26 3.43
C ARG A 90 -2.37 21.51 3.22
N ARG A 91 -1.71 21.17 4.32
CA ARG A 91 -0.45 20.38 4.29
C ARG A 91 -0.66 19.00 3.70
N SER A 92 -1.78 18.34 3.97
CA SER A 92 -2.06 17.02 3.40
C SER A 92 -2.20 17.06 1.87
N LEU A 93 -2.83 18.08 1.31
CA LEU A 93 -2.92 18.28 -0.14
C LEU A 93 -1.54 18.59 -0.76
N GLU A 94 -0.72 19.37 -0.08
CA GLU A 94 0.66 19.64 -0.51
C GLU A 94 1.53 18.36 -0.50
N ILE A 95 1.38 17.51 0.51
CA ILE A 95 2.02 16.18 0.58
C ILE A 95 1.58 15.33 -0.62
N MET A 96 0.29 15.32 -0.94
CA MET A 96 -0.22 14.58 -2.10
C MET A 96 0.39 15.06 -3.41
N ASP A 97 0.39 16.36 -3.67
CA ASP A 97 0.94 16.93 -4.91
C ASP A 97 2.43 16.58 -5.10
N LYS A 98 3.24 16.76 -4.04
CA LYS A 98 4.66 16.39 -4.05
C LYS A 98 4.88 14.88 -4.20
N ALA A 99 4.02 14.04 -3.60
CA ALA A 99 4.10 12.59 -3.76
C ALA A 99 3.79 12.16 -5.21
N LEU A 100 2.83 12.81 -5.87
CA LEU A 100 2.52 12.61 -7.27
C LEU A 100 3.66 13.04 -8.19
N GLU A 101 4.25 14.20 -7.94
CA GLU A 101 5.44 14.68 -8.66
C GLU A 101 6.61 13.69 -8.53
N LEU A 102 6.95 13.30 -7.30
CA LEU A 102 8.02 12.33 -7.04
C LEU A 102 7.73 10.98 -7.70
N SER A 103 6.47 10.53 -7.68
CA SER A 103 6.04 9.30 -8.34
C SER A 103 6.28 9.34 -9.85
N CYS A 104 5.93 10.43 -10.52
CA CYS A 104 6.20 10.60 -11.95
C CYS A 104 7.70 10.52 -12.25
N GLU A 105 8.51 11.20 -11.47
CA GLU A 105 9.96 11.25 -11.66
C GLU A 105 10.67 9.91 -11.41
N LEU A 106 10.14 9.08 -10.52
CA LEU A 106 10.68 7.75 -10.21
C LEU A 106 10.04 6.63 -11.05
N GLY A 107 9.00 6.92 -11.84
CA GLY A 107 8.26 5.92 -12.60
C GLY A 107 7.29 5.08 -11.74
N VAL A 108 6.94 5.56 -10.55
CA VAL A 108 5.90 4.99 -9.69
C VAL A 108 4.52 5.25 -10.31
N ARG A 109 3.67 4.23 -10.35
CA ARG A 109 2.34 4.32 -11.00
C ARG A 109 1.17 4.20 -10.03
N ILE A 110 1.43 3.72 -8.81
CA ILE A 110 0.42 3.54 -7.77
C ILE A 110 0.92 4.17 -6.49
N ILE A 111 0.12 5.06 -5.90
CA ILE A 111 0.28 5.54 -4.55
C ILE A 111 -0.77 4.86 -3.69
N GLN A 112 -0.34 4.08 -2.71
CA GLN A 112 -1.21 3.54 -1.68
C GLN A 112 -1.54 4.65 -0.69
N LEU A 113 -2.83 4.92 -0.51
CA LEU A 113 -3.36 5.87 0.46
C LEU A 113 -3.74 5.14 1.74
N ALA A 114 -3.29 5.66 2.87
CA ALA A 114 -3.81 5.23 4.16
C ALA A 114 -5.31 5.57 4.28
N GLY A 115 -6.13 4.58 4.55
CA GLY A 115 -7.59 4.74 4.66
C GLY A 115 -8.01 5.31 6.02
N TYR A 116 -7.67 6.58 6.30
CA TYR A 116 -8.09 7.32 7.48
C TYR A 116 -8.73 8.65 7.10
N ASP A 117 -9.86 9.00 7.71
CA ASP A 117 -10.31 10.40 7.72
C ASP A 117 -9.42 11.25 8.64
N VAL A 118 -9.17 10.74 9.86
CA VAL A 118 -8.20 11.23 10.86
C VAL A 118 -7.57 10.03 11.56
N TYR A 119 -6.44 10.20 12.25
CA TYR A 119 -5.78 9.11 12.95
C TYR A 119 -5.54 9.38 14.44
N TYR A 120 -4.97 10.53 14.80
CA TYR A 120 -4.65 10.91 16.19
C TYR A 120 -5.75 11.75 16.85
N GLU A 121 -6.86 11.94 16.20
CA GLU A 121 -8.04 12.63 16.70
C GLU A 121 -9.29 11.78 16.50
N GLU A 122 -10.37 12.08 17.21
CA GLU A 122 -11.63 11.34 17.05
C GLU A 122 -12.32 11.75 15.74
N GLY A 123 -12.67 10.78 14.91
CA GLY A 123 -13.40 10.99 13.67
C GLY A 123 -14.89 11.31 13.89
N GLY A 124 -15.50 12.03 12.96
CA GLY A 124 -16.89 12.42 13.00
C GLY A 124 -17.48 12.73 11.62
N ALA A 125 -18.69 13.22 11.57
CA ALA A 125 -19.33 13.58 10.29
C ALA A 125 -18.58 14.72 9.58
N ASP A 126 -18.02 15.66 10.34
CA ASP A 126 -17.21 16.76 9.86
C ASP A 126 -15.89 16.30 9.25
N THR A 127 -15.16 15.41 9.92
CA THR A 127 -13.87 14.87 9.41
C THR A 127 -14.09 14.05 8.15
N ARG A 128 -15.15 13.26 8.07
CA ARG A 128 -15.53 12.49 6.88
C ARG A 128 -15.91 13.40 5.70
N ALA A 129 -16.61 14.49 5.95
CA ALA A 129 -16.96 15.47 4.93
C ALA A 129 -15.70 16.13 4.33
N TRP A 130 -14.78 16.62 5.17
CA TRP A 130 -13.50 17.17 4.70
C TRP A 130 -12.63 16.14 4.03
N PHE A 131 -12.58 14.91 4.53
CA PHE A 131 -11.88 13.80 3.87
C PHE A 131 -12.40 13.60 2.45
N SER A 132 -13.73 13.50 2.28
CA SER A 132 -14.36 13.29 0.96
C SER A 132 -14.07 14.43 0.00
N GLU A 133 -14.17 15.69 0.45
CA GLU A 133 -13.85 16.87 -0.35
C GLU A 133 -12.38 16.88 -0.80
N ASN A 134 -11.45 16.63 0.13
CA ASN A 134 -10.03 16.66 -0.19
C ASN A 134 -9.58 15.42 -0.98
N LEU A 135 -10.24 14.27 -0.80
CA LEU A 135 -10.03 13.09 -1.61
C LEU A 135 -10.38 13.33 -3.10
N GLN A 136 -11.48 14.04 -3.36
CA GLN A 136 -11.85 14.47 -4.72
C GLN A 136 -10.72 15.29 -5.36
N LYS A 137 -10.17 16.27 -4.63
CA LYS A 137 -9.02 17.07 -5.09
C LYS A 137 -7.78 16.21 -5.34
N CYS A 138 -7.51 15.23 -4.47
CA CYS A 138 -6.40 14.28 -4.67
C CYS A 138 -6.57 13.45 -5.95
N ALA A 139 -7.78 12.96 -6.23
CA ALA A 139 -8.06 12.22 -7.46
C ALA A 139 -7.91 13.08 -8.72
N GLU A 140 -8.32 14.35 -8.68
CA GLU A 140 -8.11 15.32 -9.76
C GLU A 140 -6.63 15.63 -9.99
N MET A 141 -5.83 15.76 -8.91
CA MET A 141 -4.37 15.89 -9.02
C MET A 141 -3.76 14.63 -9.63
N ALA A 142 -4.13 13.45 -9.14
CA ALA A 142 -3.63 12.17 -9.63
C ALA A 142 -3.89 11.99 -11.13
N ALA A 143 -5.06 12.42 -11.62
CA ALA A 143 -5.41 12.40 -13.04
C ALA A 143 -4.43 13.22 -13.89
N LYS A 144 -3.97 14.38 -13.40
CA LYS A 144 -3.00 15.24 -14.13
C LYS A 144 -1.63 14.56 -14.25
N TYR A 145 -1.22 13.79 -13.23
CA TYR A 145 0.06 13.09 -13.21
C TYR A 145 0.00 11.69 -13.85
N GLY A 146 -1.20 11.15 -14.11
CA GLY A 146 -1.37 9.78 -14.60
C GLY A 146 -0.94 8.71 -13.59
N VAL A 147 -1.08 9.00 -12.30
CA VAL A 147 -0.78 8.11 -11.17
C VAL A 147 -2.07 7.67 -10.51
N VAL A 148 -2.21 6.40 -10.21
CA VAL A 148 -3.42 5.85 -9.56
C VAL A 148 -3.24 5.91 -8.04
N LEU A 149 -4.25 6.40 -7.35
CA LEU A 149 -4.39 6.32 -5.90
C LEU A 149 -5.15 5.05 -5.54
N GLY A 150 -4.62 4.26 -4.61
CA GLY A 150 -5.26 3.02 -4.15
C GLY A 150 -5.45 3.05 -2.63
N PHE A 151 -6.69 2.92 -2.16
CA PHE A 151 -6.94 2.83 -0.72
C PHE A 151 -6.37 1.56 -0.11
N GLU A 152 -5.53 1.69 0.90
CA GLU A 152 -5.26 0.61 1.83
C GLU A 152 -6.44 0.40 2.77
N THR A 153 -6.87 -0.85 2.93
CA THR A 153 -7.77 -1.22 4.03
C THR A 153 -6.95 -1.28 5.32
N MET A 154 -7.43 -0.56 6.35
CA MET A 154 -6.67 -0.26 7.56
C MET A 154 -7.19 -1.03 8.79
N GLU A 155 -6.51 -0.84 9.92
CA GLU A 155 -6.90 -1.39 11.22
C GLU A 155 -8.07 -0.65 11.89
N THR A 156 -8.50 0.50 11.35
CA THR A 156 -9.56 1.34 11.90
C THR A 156 -10.90 1.09 11.23
N GLU A 157 -12.00 1.24 11.97
CA GLU A 157 -13.37 1.04 11.46
C GLU A 157 -13.76 1.95 10.31
N PHE A 158 -13.03 3.02 10.10
CA PHE A 158 -13.29 3.96 9.01
C PHE A 158 -13.15 3.28 7.64
N MET A 159 -12.09 2.46 7.44
CA MET A 159 -11.81 1.81 6.16
C MET A 159 -11.10 0.45 6.35
N ASP A 160 -11.70 -0.45 7.13
CA ASP A 160 -11.15 -1.79 7.40
C ASP A 160 -11.66 -2.87 6.42
N THR A 161 -12.54 -2.51 5.48
CA THR A 161 -13.07 -3.42 4.45
C THR A 161 -13.00 -2.82 3.05
N VAL A 162 -12.93 -3.69 2.04
CA VAL A 162 -13.02 -3.27 0.63
C VAL A 162 -14.38 -2.61 0.35
N GLY A 163 -15.45 -3.12 0.96
CA GLY A 163 -16.78 -2.54 0.82
C GLY A 163 -16.83 -1.06 1.19
N LYS A 164 -16.21 -0.67 2.32
CA LYS A 164 -16.13 0.72 2.77
C LYS A 164 -15.26 1.58 1.85
N ALA A 165 -14.12 1.06 1.36
CA ALA A 165 -13.29 1.76 0.39
C ALA A 165 -14.06 2.03 -0.91
N MET A 166 -14.88 1.08 -1.36
CA MET A 166 -15.69 1.20 -2.57
C MET A 166 -16.79 2.26 -2.46
N GLU A 167 -17.23 2.62 -1.26
CA GLU A 167 -18.16 3.76 -1.09
C GLU A 167 -17.51 5.06 -1.59
N TYR A 168 -16.25 5.31 -1.19
CA TYR A 168 -15.49 6.48 -1.63
C TYR A 168 -15.08 6.40 -3.11
N VAL A 169 -14.66 5.23 -3.58
CA VAL A 169 -14.31 5.04 -5.01
C VAL A 169 -15.50 5.37 -5.91
N ARG A 170 -16.69 4.89 -5.58
CA ARG A 170 -17.93 5.19 -6.33
C ARG A 170 -18.35 6.64 -6.22
N ALA A 171 -18.19 7.26 -5.03
CA ALA A 171 -18.57 8.65 -4.81
C ALA A 171 -17.68 9.63 -5.60
N VAL A 172 -16.38 9.35 -5.69
CA VAL A 172 -15.42 10.18 -6.46
C VAL A 172 -15.53 9.91 -7.96
N ASP A 173 -15.93 8.71 -8.37
CA ASP A 173 -16.16 8.28 -9.77
C ASP A 173 -14.97 8.66 -10.70
N SER A 174 -13.76 8.33 -10.28
CA SER A 174 -12.54 8.60 -11.02
C SER A 174 -11.73 7.31 -11.25
N PRO A 175 -11.22 7.06 -12.48
CA PRO A 175 -10.33 5.92 -12.72
C PRO A 175 -8.99 6.04 -11.97
N TYR A 176 -8.67 7.20 -11.44
CA TYR A 176 -7.46 7.46 -10.66
C TYR A 176 -7.63 7.24 -9.16
N LEU A 177 -8.82 6.82 -8.69
CA LEU A 177 -9.05 6.39 -7.32
C LEU A 177 -9.57 4.96 -7.31
N GLN A 178 -8.82 4.06 -6.69
CA GLN A 178 -9.05 2.63 -6.68
C GLN A 178 -8.81 2.06 -5.28
N VAL A 179 -8.81 0.72 -5.13
CA VAL A 179 -8.54 0.03 -3.87
C VAL A 179 -7.23 -0.75 -3.96
N TYR A 180 -6.45 -0.69 -2.91
CA TYR A 180 -5.20 -1.43 -2.71
C TYR A 180 -5.27 -2.14 -1.35
N PRO A 181 -6.04 -3.24 -1.22
CA PRO A 181 -6.33 -3.84 0.08
C PRO A 181 -5.10 -4.49 0.70
N ASP A 182 -5.06 -4.47 2.04
CA ASP A 182 -4.16 -5.28 2.85
C ASP A 182 -4.87 -6.55 3.33
N LEU A 183 -4.34 -7.71 2.96
CA LEU A 183 -4.97 -8.99 3.25
C LEU A 183 -5.02 -9.31 4.75
N GLY A 184 -3.99 -8.92 5.50
CA GLY A 184 -3.97 -9.13 6.95
C GLY A 184 -5.02 -8.29 7.68
N ASN A 185 -5.17 -7.02 7.28
CA ASN A 185 -6.20 -6.13 7.82
C ASN A 185 -7.60 -6.65 7.48
N LEU A 186 -7.83 -7.09 6.23
CA LEU A 186 -9.11 -7.72 5.83
C LEU A 186 -9.43 -8.98 6.64
N THR A 187 -8.41 -9.80 6.92
CA THR A 187 -8.60 -11.02 7.71
C THR A 187 -9.03 -10.68 9.15
N ASN A 188 -8.44 -9.66 9.77
CA ASN A 188 -8.87 -9.18 11.08
C ASN A 188 -10.27 -8.56 11.05
N ALA A 189 -10.62 -7.80 10.01
CA ALA A 189 -11.95 -7.24 9.82
C ALA A 189 -13.00 -8.37 9.66
N ALA A 190 -12.67 -9.41 8.90
CA ALA A 190 -13.54 -10.57 8.72
C ALA A 190 -13.84 -11.28 10.05
N VAL A 191 -12.84 -11.46 10.91
CA VAL A 191 -13.04 -11.99 12.27
C VAL A 191 -13.93 -11.07 13.09
N LYS A 192 -13.69 -9.76 13.05
CA LYS A 192 -14.45 -8.76 13.80
C LYS A 192 -15.93 -8.71 13.41
N TYR A 193 -16.22 -8.77 12.11
CA TYR A 193 -17.57 -8.61 11.59
C TYR A 193 -18.29 -9.94 11.26
N GLY A 194 -17.58 -11.06 11.34
CA GLY A 194 -18.14 -12.37 11.02
C GLY A 194 -18.49 -12.57 9.55
N HIS A 195 -17.70 -11.99 8.62
CA HIS A 195 -17.89 -12.16 7.18
C HIS A 195 -16.73 -12.95 6.52
N ASP A 196 -16.90 -13.32 5.27
CA ASP A 196 -15.88 -14.01 4.49
C ASP A 196 -14.92 -13.00 3.83
N VAL A 197 -13.58 -13.19 3.98
CA VAL A 197 -12.55 -12.34 3.37
C VAL A 197 -12.67 -12.33 1.85
N LEU A 198 -13.01 -13.47 1.23
CA LEU A 198 -13.11 -13.56 -0.23
C LEU A 198 -14.32 -12.80 -0.76
N ASP A 199 -15.42 -12.73 0.02
CA ASP A 199 -16.58 -11.91 -0.34
C ASP A 199 -16.24 -10.42 -0.29
N ASP A 200 -15.49 -10.00 0.73
CA ASP A 200 -15.03 -8.61 0.84
C ASP A 200 -14.07 -8.25 -0.30
N ILE A 201 -13.10 -9.12 -0.64
CA ILE A 201 -12.24 -8.93 -1.82
C ILE A 201 -13.08 -8.79 -3.10
N ARG A 202 -14.13 -9.63 -3.27
CA ARG A 202 -15.03 -9.56 -4.43
C ARG A 202 -15.80 -8.24 -4.53
N ALA A 203 -16.08 -7.57 -3.42
CA ALA A 203 -16.74 -6.26 -3.43
C ALA A 203 -15.96 -5.19 -4.23
N GLY A 204 -14.64 -5.37 -4.41
CA GLY A 204 -13.75 -4.51 -5.20
C GLY A 204 -13.59 -4.95 -6.66
N GLN A 205 -14.48 -5.80 -7.23
CA GLN A 205 -14.35 -6.30 -8.60
C GLN A 205 -14.18 -5.16 -9.61
N GLY A 206 -13.07 -5.19 -10.38
CA GLY A 206 -12.71 -4.17 -11.37
C GLY A 206 -12.00 -2.94 -10.80
N HIS A 207 -11.81 -2.87 -9.47
CA HIS A 207 -11.24 -1.71 -8.79
C HIS A 207 -10.01 -2.04 -7.92
N LEU A 208 -9.53 -3.29 -7.90
CA LEU A 208 -8.32 -3.66 -7.15
C LEU A 208 -7.08 -3.46 -8.02
N VAL A 209 -6.18 -2.55 -7.63
CA VAL A 209 -4.96 -2.23 -8.43
C VAL A 209 -3.72 -2.98 -7.99
N ALA A 210 -3.65 -3.35 -6.72
CA ALA A 210 -2.59 -4.16 -6.12
C ALA A 210 -3.13 -4.76 -4.80
N MET A 211 -2.31 -5.54 -4.09
CA MET A 211 -2.67 -6.11 -2.78
C MET A 211 -1.43 -6.23 -1.90
N HIS A 212 -1.53 -5.78 -0.64
CA HIS A 212 -0.57 -6.13 0.40
C HIS A 212 -0.80 -7.55 0.91
N LEU A 213 0.28 -8.27 1.03
CA LEU A 213 0.34 -9.55 1.72
C LEU A 213 1.01 -9.32 3.06
N LYS A 214 0.24 -9.40 4.12
CA LYS A 214 0.68 -9.20 5.50
C LYS A 214 0.14 -10.32 6.38
N GLU A 215 0.95 -10.77 7.33
CA GLU A 215 0.51 -11.74 8.33
C GLU A 215 -0.09 -11.02 9.53
N THR A 216 -1.13 -11.63 10.11
CA THR A 216 -1.82 -11.13 11.32
C THR A 216 -2.32 -12.29 12.17
N VAL A 217 -2.69 -12.00 13.43
CA VAL A 217 -3.59 -12.82 14.25
C VAL A 217 -4.74 -11.95 14.75
N PRO A 218 -5.82 -12.50 15.30
CA PRO A 218 -6.97 -11.72 15.74
C PRO A 218 -6.59 -10.55 16.63
N GLY A 219 -6.86 -9.31 16.18
CA GLY A 219 -6.58 -8.08 16.91
C GLY A 219 -5.10 -7.62 16.92
N VAL A 220 -4.18 -8.34 16.26
CA VAL A 220 -2.76 -7.95 16.10
C VAL A 220 -2.45 -7.76 14.63
N TYR A 221 -1.93 -6.60 14.28
CA TYR A 221 -1.79 -6.13 12.89
C TYR A 221 -0.34 -6.02 12.42
N ARG A 222 0.65 -6.22 13.29
CA ARG A 222 2.09 -6.01 12.99
C ARG A 222 2.98 -6.98 13.77
N ASP A 223 4.27 -6.95 13.42
CA ASP A 223 5.36 -7.64 14.12
C ASP A 223 5.21 -9.17 14.13
N MET A 224 4.74 -9.70 13.00
CA MET A 224 4.51 -11.13 12.82
C MET A 224 5.18 -11.61 11.53
N MET A 225 5.81 -12.78 11.63
CA MET A 225 6.40 -13.40 10.46
C MET A 225 5.36 -14.15 9.63
N PHE A 226 5.57 -14.18 8.34
CA PHE A 226 4.72 -14.93 7.42
C PHE A 226 4.63 -16.42 7.79
N GLY A 227 3.40 -16.93 7.90
CA GLY A 227 3.10 -18.31 8.27
C GLY A 227 2.92 -18.55 9.78
N GLU A 228 3.08 -17.52 10.62
CA GLU A 228 2.86 -17.63 12.06
C GLU A 228 1.45 -17.19 12.50
N GLY A 229 0.63 -16.71 11.56
CA GLY A 229 -0.67 -16.14 11.84
C GLY A 229 -1.85 -16.95 11.30
N HIS A 230 -2.93 -16.25 10.98
CA HIS A 230 -4.20 -16.83 10.56
C HIS A 230 -4.62 -16.47 9.12
N VAL A 231 -3.75 -15.78 8.37
CA VAL A 231 -4.10 -15.30 7.03
C VAL A 231 -4.14 -16.44 6.03
N ALA A 232 -5.28 -16.62 5.37
CA ALA A 232 -5.46 -17.60 4.31
C ALA A 232 -4.94 -17.05 2.96
N PHE A 233 -3.61 -17.02 2.78
CA PHE A 233 -2.97 -16.39 1.61
C PHE A 233 -3.39 -17.02 0.28
N ALA A 234 -3.30 -18.34 0.13
CA ALA A 234 -3.51 -18.98 -1.17
C ALA A 234 -4.90 -18.74 -1.77
N PRO A 235 -6.03 -18.93 -1.05
CA PRO A 235 -7.35 -18.64 -1.61
C PRO A 235 -7.56 -17.14 -1.92
N ALA A 236 -7.02 -16.23 -1.09
CA ALA A 236 -7.13 -14.80 -1.32
C ALA A 236 -6.31 -14.36 -2.55
N ILE A 237 -5.08 -14.86 -2.72
CA ILE A 237 -4.25 -14.63 -3.91
C ILE A 237 -4.97 -15.17 -5.15
N ALA A 238 -5.53 -16.39 -5.10
CA ALA A 238 -6.28 -16.96 -6.21
C ALA A 238 -7.46 -16.08 -6.63
N GLN A 239 -8.24 -15.59 -5.63
CA GLN A 239 -9.34 -14.66 -5.87
C GLN A 239 -8.87 -13.34 -6.49
N ALA A 240 -7.81 -12.73 -5.96
CA ALA A 240 -7.23 -11.49 -6.48
C ALA A 240 -6.71 -11.66 -7.92
N LEU A 241 -6.00 -12.75 -8.22
CA LEU A 241 -5.53 -13.07 -9.58
C LEU A 241 -6.70 -13.26 -10.57
N LYS A 242 -7.78 -13.91 -10.14
CA LYS A 242 -9.00 -14.08 -10.93
C LYS A 242 -9.67 -12.73 -11.24
N MET A 243 -9.59 -11.78 -10.31
CA MET A 243 -10.10 -10.41 -10.47
C MET A 243 -9.17 -9.48 -11.26
N GLY A 244 -8.02 -9.95 -11.72
CA GLY A 244 -7.09 -9.17 -12.54
C GLY A 244 -5.98 -8.47 -11.76
N VAL A 245 -5.85 -8.66 -10.45
CA VAL A 245 -4.72 -8.12 -9.68
C VAL A 245 -3.43 -8.79 -10.15
N ARG A 246 -2.38 -7.99 -10.40
CA ARG A 246 -1.09 -8.46 -10.92
C ARG A 246 0.10 -7.92 -10.11
N MET A 247 -0.15 -7.04 -9.16
CA MET A 247 0.86 -6.46 -8.27
C MET A 247 0.55 -6.83 -6.84
N PHE A 248 1.53 -7.42 -6.16
CA PHE A 248 1.43 -7.82 -4.75
C PHE A 248 2.68 -7.34 -4.02
N VAL A 249 2.54 -6.89 -2.78
CA VAL A 249 3.66 -6.48 -1.94
C VAL A 249 3.64 -7.27 -0.65
N THR A 250 4.77 -7.89 -0.30
CA THR A 250 4.94 -8.45 1.04
C THR A 250 5.19 -7.32 2.02
N GLU A 251 4.24 -7.07 2.91
CA GLU A 251 4.34 -6.06 3.95
C GLU A 251 4.84 -6.69 5.25
N CYS A 252 6.07 -6.36 5.60
CA CYS A 252 6.69 -6.69 6.88
C CYS A 252 7.68 -5.59 7.27
N TRP A 253 8.11 -5.61 8.51
CA TRP A 253 9.06 -4.63 9.05
C TRP A 253 10.38 -5.29 9.38
N TYR A 254 11.46 -4.54 9.24
CA TYR A 254 12.78 -5.01 9.60
C TYR A 254 12.83 -5.48 11.07
N ALA A 255 13.35 -6.66 11.25
CA ALA A 255 13.77 -7.22 12.54
C ALA A 255 15.12 -7.91 12.34
N PRO A 256 15.98 -8.03 13.36
CA PRO A 256 17.26 -8.72 13.23
C PRO A 256 17.16 -10.17 12.73
N SER A 257 16.02 -10.82 12.99
CA SER A 257 15.72 -12.18 12.55
C SER A 257 15.08 -12.27 11.16
N LEU A 258 14.73 -11.14 10.53
CA LEU A 258 14.05 -11.13 9.24
C LEU A 258 15.01 -11.54 8.11
N ASP A 259 14.71 -12.66 7.45
CA ASP A 259 15.30 -13.05 6.17
C ASP A 259 14.32 -12.74 5.03
N ILE A 260 14.56 -11.65 4.29
CA ILE A 260 13.69 -11.24 3.16
C ILE A 260 13.65 -12.28 2.03
N ALA A 261 14.68 -13.10 1.89
CA ALA A 261 14.66 -14.21 0.92
C ALA A 261 13.71 -15.33 1.39
N GLN A 262 13.57 -15.55 2.70
CA GLN A 262 12.55 -16.46 3.23
C GLN A 262 11.14 -15.91 3.01
N VAL A 263 10.94 -14.61 3.20
CA VAL A 263 9.65 -13.93 2.89
C VAL A 263 9.29 -14.15 1.42
N ARG A 264 10.26 -13.98 0.51
CA ARG A 264 10.03 -14.22 -0.92
C ARG A 264 9.67 -15.67 -1.21
N ARG A 265 10.41 -16.63 -0.66
CA ARG A 265 10.12 -18.08 -0.81
C ARG A 265 8.74 -18.45 -0.28
N PHE A 266 8.34 -17.88 0.86
CA PHE A 266 6.98 -18.06 1.40
C PHE A 266 5.92 -17.56 0.42
N ALA A 267 6.07 -16.34 -0.08
CA ALA A 267 5.14 -15.78 -1.06
C ALA A 267 5.07 -16.67 -2.31
N ASP A 268 6.21 -17.06 -2.90
CA ASP A 268 6.24 -17.93 -4.08
C ASP A 268 5.47 -19.24 -3.84
N ALA A 269 5.63 -19.87 -2.67
CA ALA A 269 4.90 -21.08 -2.30
C ALA A 269 3.38 -20.83 -2.27
N LYS A 270 2.93 -19.68 -1.70
CA LYS A 270 1.51 -19.33 -1.65
C LYS A 270 0.92 -19.02 -3.02
N PHE A 271 1.69 -18.47 -3.94
CA PHE A 271 1.26 -18.30 -5.33
C PHE A 271 1.15 -19.64 -6.08
N ILE A 272 2.03 -20.60 -5.84
CA ILE A 272 1.94 -21.98 -6.39
C ILE A 272 0.67 -22.66 -5.85
N GLU A 273 0.41 -22.58 -4.55
CA GLU A 273 -0.82 -23.10 -3.94
C GLU A 273 -2.08 -22.42 -4.54
N ALA A 274 -2.04 -21.11 -4.76
CA ALA A 274 -3.15 -20.34 -5.35
C ALA A 274 -3.47 -20.78 -6.79
N GLU A 275 -2.45 -21.11 -7.60
CA GLU A 275 -2.65 -21.64 -8.96
C GLU A 275 -3.33 -23.02 -8.94
N ALA A 276 -3.00 -23.87 -7.96
CA ALA A 276 -3.68 -25.15 -7.79
C ALA A 276 -5.16 -24.97 -7.42
N VAL A 277 -5.48 -24.03 -6.52
CA VAL A 277 -6.87 -23.68 -6.14
C VAL A 277 -7.66 -23.13 -7.32
N LYS A 278 -7.03 -22.34 -8.21
CA LYS A 278 -7.69 -21.76 -9.40
C LYS A 278 -8.11 -22.81 -10.43
N ASN A 279 -7.39 -23.93 -10.47
CA ASN A 279 -7.56 -25.00 -11.47
C ASN A 279 -8.43 -26.15 -10.94
N ALA A 280 -8.83 -26.12 -9.66
CA ALA A 280 -9.75 -27.08 -9.03
C ALA A 280 -11.20 -26.60 -9.10
#